data_4d2f00d2c220a0d4caa684bb0889e9c6
#
_entry.id   4d2f00d2c220a0d4caa684bb0889e9c6
#
_cell.length_a   1.000
_cell.length_b   1.000
_cell.length_c   1.000
_cell.angle_alpha   90.00
_cell.angle_beta   90.00
_cell.angle_gamma   90.00
#
_symmetry.space_group_name_H-M   'P 1'
#
loop_
_entity.id
_entity.type
_entity.pdbx_description
1 polymer ?
#
loop_
_entity_poly.entity_id
_entity_poly.type
_entity_poly.pdbx_seq_one_letter_code
_entity_poly.pdbx_strand_id
1 'polypeptide(L)'
;GYPEITDLNVFQNFQRQGIGAKLLQAAEEQAKTFSSVITIGVGLHSGYGTAQRLYLKNGYLPDGSGVWFENQVLAMGAACYNNDDLVLYLSKSF
;
A
#
# COMPACT_ATOMS: atom_id res chain seq x y z
N GLY A 1 4.01 4.69 15.64
CA GLY A 1 4.17 4.48 14.22
C GLY A 1 3.27 5.36 13.38
N TYR A 2 3.47 5.30 12.10
CA TYR A 2 2.65 6.04 11.16
C TYR A 2 1.34 5.30 10.90
N PRO A 3 0.25 6.01 10.58
CA PRO A 3 -1.00 5.36 10.20
C PRO A 3 -0.83 4.52 8.95
N GLU A 4 -1.51 3.40 8.91
CA GLU A 4 -1.47 2.48 7.77
C GLU A 4 -2.88 2.24 7.26
N ILE A 5 -3.05 2.23 5.94
CA ILE A 5 -4.30 1.87 5.31
C ILE A 5 -4.32 0.36 5.16
N THR A 6 -5.27 -0.30 5.83
CA THR A 6 -5.30 -1.76 5.90
C THR A 6 -6.43 -2.42 5.10
N ASP A 7 -7.56 -1.77 4.92
CA ASP A 7 -8.72 -2.38 4.26
C ASP A 7 -8.68 -2.19 2.74
N LEU A 8 -7.63 -2.70 2.11
CA LEU A 8 -7.39 -2.46 0.70
C LEU A 8 -8.16 -3.37 -0.25
N ASN A 9 -8.82 -4.38 0.27
CA ASN A 9 -9.65 -5.28 -0.56
C ASN A 9 -10.73 -4.51 -1.33
N VAL A 10 -11.19 -3.41 -0.78
CA VAL A 10 -12.20 -2.56 -1.42
C VAL A 10 -11.68 -1.98 -2.73
N PHE A 11 -10.39 -1.64 -2.80
CA PHE A 11 -9.80 -1.10 -4.02
C PHE A 11 -9.86 -2.07 -5.18
N GLN A 12 -9.63 -3.34 -4.92
CA GLN A 12 -9.65 -4.35 -5.98
C GLN A 12 -11.03 -4.49 -6.61
N ASN A 13 -12.07 -4.26 -5.84
CA ASN A 13 -13.44 -4.41 -6.30
C ASN A 13 -13.96 -3.18 -7.05
N PHE A 14 -13.45 -1.98 -6.73
CA PHE A 14 -14.04 -0.73 -7.22
C PHE A 14 -13.08 0.14 -8.02
N GLN A 15 -11.93 -0.38 -8.41
CA GLN A 15 -10.87 0.37 -9.09
C GLN A 15 -11.35 1.07 -10.36
N ARG A 16 -12.24 0.42 -11.11
CA ARG A 16 -12.63 0.87 -12.45
C ARG A 16 -13.48 2.13 -12.44
N GLN A 17 -14.01 2.52 -11.30
CA GLN A 17 -15.01 3.58 -11.21
C GLN A 17 -14.49 4.80 -10.44
N GLY A 18 -13.18 4.87 -10.19
CA GLY A 18 -12.61 5.95 -9.41
C GLY A 18 -12.93 5.91 -7.93
N ILE A 19 -13.63 4.89 -7.47
CA ILE A 19 -13.99 4.74 -6.06
C ILE A 19 -12.76 4.51 -5.21
N GLY A 20 -11.77 3.77 -5.75
CA GLY A 20 -10.51 3.54 -5.05
C GLY A 20 -9.79 4.84 -4.71
N ALA A 21 -9.73 5.78 -5.67
CA ALA A 21 -9.10 7.07 -5.43
C ALA A 21 -9.85 7.88 -4.36
N LYS A 22 -11.18 7.83 -4.37
CA LYS A 22 -11.98 8.53 -3.36
C LYS A 22 -11.79 7.94 -1.97
N LEU A 23 -11.70 6.62 -1.87
CA LEU A 23 -11.44 5.96 -0.59
C LEU A 23 -10.05 6.31 -0.06
N LEU A 24 -9.07 6.36 -0.95
CA LEU A 24 -7.72 6.76 -0.60
C LEU A 24 -7.69 8.19 -0.08
N GLN A 25 -8.38 9.12 -0.74
CA GLN A 25 -8.48 10.50 -0.31
C GLN A 25 -9.15 10.61 1.07
N ALA A 26 -10.21 9.86 1.30
CA ALA A 26 -10.91 9.86 2.59
C ALA A 26 -9.98 9.38 3.71
N ALA A 27 -9.20 8.33 3.46
CA ALA A 27 -8.24 7.82 4.42
C ALA A 27 -7.13 8.84 4.69
N GLU A 28 -6.66 9.54 3.66
CA GLU A 28 -5.65 10.59 3.79
C GLU A 28 -6.15 11.76 4.63
N GLU A 29 -7.37 12.20 4.38
CA GLU A 29 -7.96 13.31 5.14
C GLU A 29 -8.05 12.97 6.63
N GLN A 30 -8.43 11.74 6.94
CA GLN A 30 -8.48 11.29 8.33
C GLN A 30 -7.07 11.18 8.93
N ALA A 31 -6.11 10.64 8.20
CA ALA A 31 -4.74 10.47 8.68
C ALA A 31 -4.06 11.81 8.95
N LYS A 32 -4.32 12.83 8.14
CA LYS A 32 -3.74 14.16 8.30
C LYS A 32 -4.04 14.80 9.64
N THR A 33 -5.10 14.37 10.32
CA THR A 33 -5.48 14.94 11.61
C THR A 33 -4.49 14.59 12.72
N PHE A 34 -3.66 13.57 12.53
CA PHE A 34 -2.73 13.11 13.59
C PHE A 34 -1.35 12.70 13.07
N SER A 35 -1.09 12.81 11.78
CA SER A 35 0.23 12.47 11.23
C SER A 35 0.51 13.26 9.96
N SER A 36 1.80 13.50 9.71
CA SER A 36 2.27 14.09 8.46
C SER A 36 2.68 13.05 7.42
N VAL A 37 2.62 11.76 7.78
CA VAL A 37 3.00 10.66 6.89
C VAL A 37 1.96 9.56 7.00
N ILE A 38 1.63 8.94 5.88
CA ILE A 38 0.76 7.77 5.83
C ILE A 38 1.49 6.65 5.08
N THR A 39 1.34 5.42 5.55
CA THR A 39 1.91 4.25 4.91
C THR A 39 0.81 3.33 4.37
N ILE A 40 1.16 2.57 3.34
CA ILE A 40 0.24 1.63 2.71
C ILE A 40 1.02 0.41 2.24
N GLY A 41 0.52 -0.77 2.54
CA GLY A 41 1.10 -2.01 2.05
C GLY A 41 0.41 -2.45 0.76
N VAL A 42 1.18 -2.91 -0.21
CA VAL A 42 0.63 -3.43 -1.46
C VAL A 42 1.31 -4.74 -1.83
N GLY A 43 0.52 -5.71 -2.27
CA GLY A 43 1.06 -6.98 -2.74
C GLY A 43 1.86 -6.81 -4.03
N LEU A 44 2.71 -7.78 -4.30
CA LEU A 44 3.60 -7.73 -5.44
C LEU A 44 3.15 -8.58 -6.62
N HIS A 45 2.24 -9.54 -6.43
CA HIS A 45 1.77 -10.32 -7.55
C HIS A 45 0.82 -9.51 -8.46
N SER A 46 0.57 -10.02 -9.65
CA SER A 46 -0.14 -9.28 -10.70
C SER A 46 -1.57 -8.86 -10.31
N GLY A 47 -2.18 -9.55 -9.35
CA GLY A 47 -3.51 -9.17 -8.85
C GLY A 47 -3.56 -7.79 -8.20
N TYR A 48 -2.42 -7.27 -7.76
CA TYR A 48 -2.31 -5.95 -7.16
C TYR A 48 -1.83 -4.87 -8.14
N GLY A 49 -1.68 -5.20 -9.42
CA GLY A 49 -1.11 -4.28 -10.39
C GLY A 49 -1.85 -2.94 -10.47
N THR A 50 -3.17 -2.97 -10.47
CA THR A 50 -3.98 -1.74 -10.52
C THR A 50 -3.82 -0.91 -9.24
N ALA A 51 -3.79 -1.56 -8.09
CA ALA A 51 -3.56 -0.88 -6.82
C ALA A 51 -2.18 -0.25 -6.74
N GLN A 52 -1.15 -0.94 -7.20
CA GLN A 52 0.20 -0.41 -7.26
C GLN A 52 0.24 0.90 -8.07
N ARG A 53 -0.39 0.88 -9.24
CA ARG A 53 -0.43 2.06 -10.11
C ARG A 53 -1.20 3.21 -9.48
N LEU A 54 -2.32 2.90 -8.84
CA LEU A 54 -3.15 3.90 -8.16
C LEU A 54 -2.35 4.62 -7.07
N TYR A 55 -1.63 3.88 -6.24
CA TYR A 55 -0.87 4.46 -5.15
C TYR A 55 0.26 5.34 -5.67
N LEU A 56 1.02 4.85 -6.64
CA LEU A 56 2.10 5.63 -7.23
C LEU A 56 1.57 6.91 -7.90
N LYS A 57 0.45 6.80 -8.58
CA LYS A 57 -0.19 7.94 -9.24
C LYS A 57 -0.63 9.01 -8.24
N ASN A 58 -0.94 8.60 -7.02
CA ASN A 58 -1.38 9.50 -5.95
C ASN A 58 -0.25 9.95 -5.02
N GLY A 59 0.99 9.73 -5.41
CA GLY A 59 2.15 10.25 -4.70
C GLY A 59 2.77 9.33 -3.67
N TYR A 60 2.33 8.09 -3.60
CA TYR A 60 2.96 7.10 -2.73
C TYR A 60 4.22 6.56 -3.36
N LEU A 61 5.28 6.44 -2.59
CA LEU A 61 6.57 5.92 -3.05
C LEU A 61 7.02 4.80 -2.12
N PRO A 62 7.79 3.83 -2.65
CA PRO A 62 8.39 2.81 -1.77
C PRO A 62 9.12 3.46 -0.62
N ASP A 63 8.92 2.94 0.59
CA ASP A 63 9.50 3.53 1.79
C ASP A 63 10.96 3.16 2.02
N GLY A 64 11.52 2.30 1.18
CA GLY A 64 12.91 1.89 1.29
C GLY A 64 13.15 0.71 2.22
N SER A 65 12.12 0.18 2.86
CA SER A 65 12.29 -0.96 3.77
C SER A 65 12.46 -2.30 3.04
N GLY A 66 12.23 -2.31 1.72
CA GLY A 66 12.35 -3.52 0.93
C GLY A 66 11.09 -4.37 0.96
N VAL A 67 11.27 -5.64 0.64
CA VAL A 67 10.16 -6.58 0.54
C VAL A 67 9.86 -7.18 1.90
N TRP A 68 8.57 -7.32 2.19
CA TRP A 68 8.07 -7.96 3.41
C TRP A 68 7.34 -9.25 3.05
N PHE A 69 7.50 -10.26 3.90
CA PHE A 69 6.80 -11.52 3.73
C PHE A 69 6.32 -12.01 5.09
N GLU A 70 5.04 -12.38 5.17
CA GLU A 70 4.40 -12.81 6.42
C GLU A 70 4.64 -11.82 7.56
N ASN A 71 4.43 -10.53 7.27
CA ASN A 71 4.53 -9.41 8.22
C ASN A 71 5.95 -9.17 8.78
N GLN A 72 6.97 -9.64 8.09
CA GLN A 72 8.36 -9.45 8.49
C GLN A 72 9.20 -9.02 7.29
N VAL A 73 10.21 -8.21 7.53
CA VAL A 73 11.18 -7.86 6.49
C VAL A 73 11.82 -9.13 5.96
N LEU A 74 11.75 -9.32 4.65
CA LEU A 74 12.35 -10.48 3.99
C LEU A 74 13.82 -10.20 3.72
N ALA A 75 14.70 -10.99 4.29
CA ALA A 75 16.14 -10.84 4.06
C ALA A 75 16.48 -11.11 2.59
N MET A 76 17.47 -10.39 2.08
CA MET A 76 17.96 -10.63 0.71
C MET A 76 18.41 -12.08 0.57
N GLY A 77 17.90 -12.74 -0.48
CA GLY A 77 18.21 -14.15 -0.74
C GLY A 77 17.34 -15.15 0.01
N ALA A 78 16.44 -14.69 0.88
CA ALA A 78 15.54 -15.57 1.60
C ALA A 78 14.43 -16.10 0.69
N ALA A 79 13.94 -17.30 1.00
CA ALA A 79 12.85 -17.91 0.24
C ALA A 79 11.50 -17.26 0.60
N CYS A 80 10.63 -17.17 -0.40
CA CYS A 80 9.27 -16.67 -0.21
C CYS A 80 8.37 -17.22 -1.31
N TYR A 81 7.07 -16.92 -1.19
CA TYR A 81 6.08 -17.24 -2.21
C TYR A 81 5.49 -15.95 -2.76
N ASN A 82 5.20 -15.93 -4.06
CA ASN A 82 4.53 -14.79 -4.70
C ASN A 82 3.03 -14.89 -4.46
N ASN A 83 2.61 -14.57 -3.24
CA ASN A 83 1.22 -14.62 -2.80
C ASN A 83 0.85 -13.31 -2.08
N ASP A 84 -0.31 -13.29 -1.41
CA ASP A 84 -0.82 -12.08 -0.76
C ASP A 84 0.04 -11.64 0.44
N ASP A 85 0.90 -12.50 0.96
CA ASP A 85 1.78 -12.17 2.08
C ASP A 85 3.06 -11.47 1.65
N LEU A 86 3.34 -11.42 0.35
CA LEU A 86 4.51 -10.74 -0.20
C LEU A 86 4.13 -9.30 -0.51
N VAL A 87 4.72 -8.36 0.22
CA VAL A 87 4.23 -6.97 0.28
C VAL A 87 5.36 -5.97 0.16
N LEU A 88 5.07 -4.87 -0.50
CA LEU A 88 5.92 -3.68 -0.54
C LEU A 88 5.20 -2.56 0.19
N TYR A 89 5.90 -1.84 1.07
CA TYR A 89 5.32 -0.69 1.76
C TYR A 89 5.68 0.61 1.06
N LEU A 90 4.66 1.44 0.88
CA LEU A 90 4.78 2.75 0.28
C LEU A 90 4.41 3.80 1.32
N SER A 91 4.93 5.01 1.16
CA SER A 91 4.58 6.11 2.05
C SER A 91 4.36 7.39 1.27
N LYS A 92 3.60 8.29 1.88
CA LYS A 92 3.32 9.62 1.34
C LYS A 92 3.38 10.62 2.48
N SER A 93 4.10 11.70 2.27
CA SER A 93 4.15 12.84 3.20
C SER A 93 3.17 13.92 2.76
N PHE A 94 2.56 14.57 3.72
CA PHE A 94 1.62 15.65 3.47
C PHE A 94 2.25 17.01 3.66
#